data_5904a2d84b561ba3c22cc004701d4428
#
_entry.id   5904a2d84b561ba3c22cc004701d4428
#
_cell.length_a   1.000
_cell.length_b   1.000
_cell.length_c   1.000
_cell.angle_alpha   90.00
_cell.angle_beta   90.00
_cell.angle_gamma   90.00
#
_symmetry.space_group_name_H-M   'P 1'
#
loop_
_entity.id
_entity.type
_entity.pdbx_description
1 polymer ?
#
loop_
_entity_poly.entity_id
_entity_poly.type
_entity_poly.pdbx_seq_one_letter_code
_entity_poly.pdbx_strand_id
1 'polypeptide(L)'
;MNRRVDLLKASKLLALIIVLFICFTGVISWKLENKAEGSTLSNLVKRVEDTSVLTSASKAKGNDLILVNKQNFLENDYVPENLVRPNIPFLEDCTEEEMQLQKHAAKALERLVNAAKDENITLIGSSGYRSYQTQVEVYNSYCKKKGKSYTLQYVASPGSSEHQTGLAIDITNSSRCFDKNSKEAKWLADNAYKYGFILRYLEGKINITGYNYEPWHIRYVGKKVAKEIYNNSETLEEYLERLG
;
A
#
# COMPACT_ATOMS: atom_id res chain seq x y z
N MET A 1 -46.05 33.39 -58.85
CA MET A 1 -44.65 32.84 -59.03
C MET A 1 -43.72 33.14 -57.85
N ASN A 2 -44.13 33.93 -56.86
CA ASN A 2 -43.23 34.29 -55.71
C ASN A 2 -43.17 33.30 -54.51
N ARG A 3 -44.26 32.57 -54.22
CA ARG A 3 -44.26 31.63 -53.05
C ARG A 3 -43.25 30.47 -53.06
N ARG A 4 -42.89 29.94 -54.23
CA ARG A 4 -41.90 28.85 -54.37
C ARG A 4 -40.45 29.31 -54.10
N VAL A 5 -40.14 30.57 -54.45
CA VAL A 5 -38.80 31.13 -54.26
C VAL A 5 -38.54 31.44 -52.76
N ASP A 6 -39.57 31.86 -52.04
CA ASP A 6 -39.48 32.15 -50.61
C ASP A 6 -39.34 30.87 -49.75
N LEU A 7 -40.01 29.78 -50.13
CA LEU A 7 -39.87 28.48 -49.48
C LEU A 7 -38.47 27.89 -49.67
N LEU A 8 -37.87 28.05 -50.85
CA LEU A 8 -36.50 27.61 -51.15
C LEU A 8 -35.45 28.45 -50.40
N LYS A 9 -35.66 29.72 -50.19
CA LYS A 9 -34.79 30.59 -49.38
C LYS A 9 -34.92 30.25 -47.91
N ALA A 10 -36.11 30.00 -47.40
CA ALA A 10 -36.36 29.61 -46.00
C ALA A 10 -35.75 28.23 -45.67
N SER A 11 -35.83 27.26 -46.59
CA SER A 11 -35.21 25.94 -46.40
C SER A 11 -33.68 25.97 -46.38
N LYS A 12 -33.07 26.83 -47.23
CA LYS A 12 -31.60 27.01 -47.22
C LYS A 12 -31.11 27.72 -45.96
N LEU A 13 -31.87 28.69 -45.45
CA LEU A 13 -31.56 29.39 -44.21
C LEU A 13 -31.66 28.43 -43.01
N LEU A 14 -32.70 27.59 -42.98
CA LEU A 14 -32.87 26.57 -41.93
C LEU A 14 -31.74 25.52 -41.93
N ALA A 15 -31.32 25.07 -43.12
CA ALA A 15 -30.20 24.16 -43.28
C ALA A 15 -28.89 24.78 -42.80
N LEU A 16 -28.64 26.07 -43.08
CA LEU A 16 -27.46 26.79 -42.61
C LEU A 16 -27.44 26.94 -41.08
N ILE A 17 -28.58 27.22 -40.48
CA ILE A 17 -28.72 27.30 -39.00
C ILE A 17 -28.44 25.96 -38.36
N ILE A 18 -28.93 24.83 -38.91
CA ILE A 18 -28.69 23.49 -38.40
C ILE A 18 -27.20 23.14 -38.48
N VAL A 19 -26.52 23.45 -39.59
CA VAL A 19 -25.07 23.19 -39.73
C VAL A 19 -24.26 24.02 -38.74
N LEU A 20 -24.61 25.30 -38.53
CA LEU A 20 -23.95 26.15 -37.54
C LEU A 20 -24.17 25.65 -36.11
N PHE A 21 -25.37 25.10 -35.79
CA PHE A 21 -25.65 24.53 -34.48
C PHE A 21 -24.86 23.25 -34.24
N ILE A 22 -24.73 22.38 -35.24
CA ILE A 22 -23.93 21.15 -35.15
C ILE A 22 -22.43 21.49 -34.97
N CYS A 23 -21.90 22.45 -35.72
CA CYS A 23 -20.54 22.93 -35.56
C CYS A 23 -20.30 23.54 -34.19
N PHE A 24 -21.24 24.32 -33.65
CA PHE A 24 -21.13 24.95 -32.34
C PHE A 24 -21.18 23.94 -31.22
N THR A 25 -22.08 22.92 -31.28
CA THR A 25 -22.12 21.83 -30.29
C THR A 25 -20.89 20.95 -30.39
N GLY A 26 -20.38 20.66 -31.59
CA GLY A 26 -19.13 19.92 -31.77
C GLY A 26 -17.91 20.63 -31.16
N VAL A 27 -17.79 21.95 -31.33
CA VAL A 27 -16.70 22.73 -30.73
C VAL A 27 -16.82 22.81 -29.20
N ILE A 28 -18.03 22.89 -28.68
CA ILE A 28 -18.26 22.86 -27.21
C ILE A 28 -17.90 21.48 -26.67
N SER A 29 -18.34 20.41 -27.30
CA SER A 29 -18.00 19.03 -26.90
C SER A 29 -16.50 18.79 -26.92
N TRP A 30 -15.82 19.18 -28.00
CA TRP A 30 -14.35 19.11 -28.12
C TRP A 30 -13.61 19.93 -27.05
N LYS A 31 -14.08 21.14 -26.71
CA LYS A 31 -13.50 21.95 -25.64
C LYS A 31 -13.72 21.34 -24.25
N LEU A 32 -14.87 20.70 -24.03
CA LEU A 32 -15.16 20.03 -22.74
C LEU A 32 -14.32 18.75 -22.57
N GLU A 33 -14.16 17.95 -23.62
CA GLU A 33 -13.29 16.77 -23.61
C GLU A 33 -11.82 17.15 -23.38
N ASN A 34 -11.28 18.13 -24.12
CA ASN A 34 -9.90 18.59 -23.91
C ASN A 34 -9.67 19.24 -22.54
N LYS A 35 -10.71 19.87 -21.94
CA LYS A 35 -10.61 20.38 -20.57
C LYS A 35 -10.60 19.27 -19.53
N ALA A 36 -11.35 18.18 -19.77
CA ALA A 36 -11.35 17.00 -18.90
C ALA A 36 -10.02 16.25 -18.99
N GLU A 37 -9.46 16.06 -20.20
CA GLU A 37 -8.14 15.47 -20.40
C GLU A 37 -7.01 16.30 -19.78
N GLY A 38 -7.04 17.63 -19.94
CA GLY A 38 -6.07 18.54 -19.34
C GLY A 38 -6.10 18.51 -17.80
N SER A 39 -7.29 18.38 -17.19
CA SER A 39 -7.43 18.26 -15.75
C SER A 39 -6.92 16.89 -15.23
N THR A 40 -7.14 15.83 -16.00
CA THR A 40 -6.67 14.48 -15.69
C THR A 40 -5.15 14.39 -15.81
N LEU A 41 -4.57 14.94 -16.89
CA LEU A 41 -3.12 15.02 -17.08
C LEU A 41 -2.44 15.89 -16.01
N SER A 42 -2.98 17.03 -15.66
CA SER A 42 -2.47 17.91 -14.59
C SER A 42 -2.50 17.18 -13.24
N ASN A 43 -3.57 16.44 -12.94
CA ASN A 43 -3.67 15.65 -11.71
C ASN A 43 -2.72 14.45 -11.72
N LEU A 44 -2.47 13.82 -12.87
CA LEU A 44 -1.49 12.76 -13.03
C LEU A 44 -0.06 13.29 -12.86
N VAL A 45 0.28 14.42 -13.48
CA VAL A 45 1.60 15.06 -13.35
C VAL A 45 1.85 15.46 -11.90
N LYS A 46 0.89 16.11 -11.23
CA LYS A 46 0.99 16.45 -9.80
C LYS A 46 1.16 15.22 -8.92
N ARG A 47 0.45 14.13 -9.25
CA ARG A 47 0.57 12.85 -8.55
C ARG A 47 1.95 12.20 -8.73
N VAL A 48 2.54 12.30 -9.93
CA VAL A 48 3.90 11.82 -10.21
C VAL A 48 4.95 12.69 -9.49
N GLU A 49 4.75 14.01 -9.45
CA GLU A 49 5.62 14.93 -8.69
C GLU A 49 5.53 14.68 -7.18
N ASP A 50 4.33 14.51 -6.63
CA ASP A 50 4.11 14.16 -5.22
C ASP A 50 4.74 12.79 -4.89
N THR A 51 4.63 11.80 -5.78
CA THR A 51 5.26 10.49 -5.61
C THR A 51 6.78 10.58 -5.65
N SER A 52 7.36 11.43 -6.51
CA SER A 52 8.81 11.64 -6.58
C SER A 52 9.35 12.36 -5.34
N VAL A 53 8.57 13.27 -4.75
CA VAL A 53 8.92 13.95 -3.49
C VAL A 53 8.88 12.97 -2.31
N LEU A 54 7.86 12.10 -2.24
CA LEU A 54 7.79 11.04 -1.20
C LEU A 54 8.92 10.03 -1.34
N THR A 55 9.27 9.63 -2.57
CA THR A 55 10.40 8.72 -2.84
C THR A 55 11.74 9.37 -2.51
N SER A 56 11.92 10.66 -2.75
CA SER A 56 13.12 11.40 -2.39
C SER A 56 13.22 11.64 -0.88
N ALA A 57 12.11 11.90 -0.19
CA ALA A 57 12.06 12.05 1.26
C ALA A 57 12.37 10.73 1.97
N SER A 58 11.86 9.59 1.47
CA SER A 58 12.17 8.26 2.01
C SER A 58 13.63 7.86 1.77
N LYS A 59 14.21 8.20 0.61
CA LYS A 59 15.65 8.01 0.34
C LYS A 59 16.56 8.85 1.25
N ALA A 60 16.14 10.07 1.61
CA ALA A 60 16.94 10.96 2.46
C ALA A 60 16.92 10.56 3.95
N LYS A 61 15.94 9.77 4.39
CA LYS A 61 15.76 9.38 5.82
C LYS A 61 16.22 7.96 6.17
N GLY A 62 16.82 7.25 5.23
CA GLY A 62 17.25 5.85 5.39
C GLY A 62 16.20 4.88 4.83
N ASN A 63 16.68 3.71 4.44
CA ASN A 63 15.89 2.70 3.74
C ASN A 63 14.74 2.13 4.58
N ASP A 64 14.79 2.32 5.92
CA ASP A 64 13.77 1.80 6.86
C ASP A 64 12.41 2.49 6.75
N LEU A 65 12.34 3.68 6.19
CA LEU A 65 11.12 4.49 6.07
C LEU A 65 10.51 4.47 4.67
N ILE A 66 10.96 3.57 3.81
CA ILE A 66 10.33 3.40 2.50
C ILE A 66 8.85 3.08 2.66
N LEU A 67 7.99 3.92 2.09
CA LEU A 67 6.54 3.72 2.11
C LEU A 67 6.14 2.82 0.93
N VAL A 68 5.56 1.67 1.26
CA VAL A 68 5.00 0.73 0.29
C VAL A 68 3.55 0.47 0.65
N ASN A 69 2.65 0.78 -0.27
CA ASN A 69 1.20 0.62 -0.10
C ASN A 69 0.50 0.63 -1.45
N LYS A 70 -0.84 0.78 -1.47
CA LYS A 70 -1.66 0.78 -2.70
C LYS A 70 -1.39 1.96 -3.65
N GLN A 71 -0.63 2.97 -3.25
CA GLN A 71 -0.24 4.13 -4.06
C GLN A 71 1.25 4.15 -4.38
N ASN A 72 2.07 3.52 -3.54
CA ASN A 72 3.52 3.51 -3.64
C ASN A 72 4.01 2.09 -3.88
N PHE A 73 4.50 1.82 -5.07
CA PHE A 73 4.92 0.50 -5.52
C PHE A 73 6.44 0.39 -5.60
N LEU A 74 6.94 -0.78 -5.26
CA LEU A 74 8.32 -1.18 -5.56
C LEU A 74 8.42 -1.70 -7.00
N GLU A 75 9.59 -1.54 -7.58
CA GLU A 75 9.92 -2.15 -8.88
C GLU A 75 9.86 -3.68 -8.79
N ASN A 76 9.58 -4.32 -9.93
CA ASN A 76 9.41 -5.77 -9.99
C ASN A 76 10.68 -6.54 -9.61
N ASP A 77 11.83 -5.97 -9.91
CA ASP A 77 13.17 -6.51 -9.66
C ASP A 77 13.78 -6.00 -8.35
N TYR A 78 13.03 -5.20 -7.56
CA TYR A 78 13.52 -4.75 -6.27
C TYR A 78 13.73 -5.93 -5.33
N VAL A 79 14.97 -6.12 -4.91
CA VAL A 79 15.40 -7.08 -3.88
C VAL A 79 16.19 -6.32 -2.82
N PRO A 80 15.80 -6.39 -1.55
CA PRO A 80 16.53 -5.71 -0.50
C PRO A 80 17.91 -6.37 -0.26
N GLU A 81 18.88 -5.56 0.12
CA GLU A 81 20.20 -6.05 0.47
C GLU A 81 20.22 -6.77 1.83
N ASN A 82 21.21 -7.65 2.01
CA ASN A 82 21.50 -8.27 3.31
C ASN A 82 20.33 -8.99 3.97
N LEU A 83 19.56 -9.74 3.19
CA LEU A 83 18.54 -10.65 3.73
C LEU A 83 19.21 -11.76 4.53
N VAL A 84 18.71 -12.00 5.75
CA VAL A 84 19.17 -13.06 6.65
C VAL A 84 18.00 -13.69 7.38
N ARG A 85 18.10 -14.96 7.75
CA ARG A 85 17.16 -15.64 8.61
C ARG A 85 17.44 -15.27 10.08
N PRO A 86 16.49 -14.63 10.81
CA PRO A 86 16.63 -14.41 12.24
C PRO A 86 16.55 -15.72 13.03
N ASN A 87 17.22 -15.76 14.16
CA ASN A 87 17.19 -16.91 15.07
C ASN A 87 15.93 -16.86 15.97
N ILE A 88 14.79 -17.13 15.37
CA ILE A 88 13.47 -17.24 16.02
C ILE A 88 12.74 -18.48 15.54
N PRO A 89 11.70 -18.95 16.23
CA PRO A 89 10.82 -19.99 15.70
C PRO A 89 10.02 -19.45 14.51
N PHE A 90 9.87 -20.29 13.49
CA PHE A 90 8.97 -20.09 12.35
C PHE A 90 7.98 -21.23 12.25
N LEU A 91 6.86 -21.00 11.56
CA LEU A 91 5.95 -22.08 11.19
C LEU A 91 6.68 -23.08 10.27
N GLU A 92 6.35 -24.35 10.39
CA GLU A 92 6.98 -25.45 9.61
C GLU A 92 6.72 -25.34 8.11
N ASP A 93 5.63 -24.67 7.72
CA ASP A 93 5.22 -24.46 6.33
C ASP A 93 5.77 -23.16 5.70
N CYS A 94 6.61 -22.39 6.43
CA CYS A 94 7.32 -21.26 5.86
C CYS A 94 8.39 -21.71 4.87
N THR A 95 8.48 -21.04 3.74
CA THR A 95 9.59 -21.20 2.79
C THR A 95 10.86 -20.53 3.30
N GLU A 96 12.02 -20.91 2.76
CA GLU A 96 13.31 -20.26 3.11
C GLU A 96 13.27 -18.74 2.78
N GLU A 97 12.53 -18.33 1.76
CA GLU A 97 12.33 -16.92 1.42
C GLU A 97 11.57 -16.20 2.53
N GLU A 98 10.44 -16.76 2.96
CA GLU A 98 9.58 -16.16 3.99
C GLU A 98 10.22 -16.12 5.38
N MET A 99 11.27 -16.90 5.61
CA MET A 99 12.03 -16.86 6.86
C MET A 99 13.11 -15.77 6.88
N GLN A 100 13.17 -14.87 5.89
CA GLN A 100 14.21 -13.85 5.81
C GLN A 100 13.69 -12.44 6.10
N LEU A 101 14.59 -11.60 6.60
CA LEU A 101 14.43 -10.16 6.77
C LEU A 101 15.75 -9.45 6.49
N GLN A 102 15.73 -8.13 6.26
CA GLN A 102 16.95 -7.35 6.28
C GLN A 102 17.67 -7.52 7.63
N LYS A 103 18.99 -7.64 7.60
CA LYS A 103 19.83 -8.01 8.75
C LYS A 103 19.57 -7.20 10.03
N HIS A 104 19.33 -5.91 9.91
CA HIS A 104 19.08 -5.06 11.08
C HIS A 104 17.67 -5.25 11.65
N ALA A 105 16.65 -5.47 10.79
CA ALA A 105 15.30 -5.84 11.19
C ALA A 105 15.28 -7.24 11.82
N ALA A 106 15.99 -8.21 11.24
CA ALA A 106 16.16 -9.56 11.80
C ALA A 106 16.71 -9.54 13.23
N LYS A 107 17.80 -8.80 13.46
CA LYS A 107 18.38 -8.64 14.79
C LYS A 107 17.44 -7.94 15.79
N ALA A 108 16.62 -7.00 15.31
CA ALA A 108 15.61 -6.34 16.14
C ALA A 108 14.49 -7.33 16.52
N LEU A 109 14.07 -8.17 15.57
CA LEU A 109 13.05 -9.19 15.78
C LEU A 109 13.52 -10.26 16.78
N GLU A 110 14.77 -10.71 16.70
CA GLU A 110 15.33 -11.64 17.69
C GLU A 110 15.23 -11.09 19.11
N ARG A 111 15.54 -9.81 19.31
CA ARG A 111 15.41 -9.18 20.63
C ARG A 111 13.95 -9.06 21.07
N LEU A 112 13.03 -8.78 20.17
CA LEU A 112 11.60 -8.71 20.45
C LEU A 112 11.05 -10.07 20.88
N VAL A 113 11.36 -11.13 20.11
CA VAL A 113 10.89 -12.49 20.40
C VAL A 113 11.48 -13.03 21.71
N ASN A 114 12.75 -12.75 21.99
CA ASN A 114 13.37 -13.14 23.26
C ASN A 114 12.71 -12.42 24.45
N ALA A 115 12.44 -11.12 24.35
CA ALA A 115 11.74 -10.40 25.41
C ALA A 115 10.30 -10.90 25.63
N ALA A 116 9.59 -11.27 24.58
CA ALA A 116 8.27 -11.91 24.68
C ALA A 116 8.37 -13.24 25.44
N LYS A 117 9.38 -14.05 25.11
CA LYS A 117 9.64 -15.35 25.77
C LYS A 117 9.92 -15.19 27.26
N ASP A 118 10.65 -14.16 27.65
CA ASP A 118 10.95 -13.85 29.08
C ASP A 118 9.66 -13.52 29.87
N GLU A 119 8.61 -13.07 29.17
CA GLU A 119 7.28 -12.83 29.75
C GLU A 119 6.28 -13.98 29.50
N ASN A 120 6.74 -15.16 29.12
CA ASN A 120 5.92 -16.33 28.78
C ASN A 120 4.95 -16.10 27.60
N ILE A 121 5.31 -15.24 26.67
CA ILE A 121 4.61 -14.99 25.41
C ILE A 121 5.38 -15.68 24.28
N THR A 122 4.69 -16.56 23.53
CA THR A 122 5.29 -17.27 22.40
C THR A 122 4.93 -16.59 21.09
N LEU A 123 5.91 -15.99 20.45
CA LEU A 123 5.79 -15.39 19.11
C LEU A 123 6.51 -16.28 18.09
N ILE A 124 5.85 -16.55 16.97
CA ILE A 124 6.32 -17.39 15.88
C ILE A 124 6.22 -16.60 14.57
N GLY A 125 7.28 -16.56 13.77
CA GLY A 125 7.25 -15.96 12.44
C GLY A 125 6.42 -16.82 11.49
N SER A 126 5.59 -16.18 10.67
CA SER A 126 4.76 -16.87 9.68
C SER A 126 4.99 -16.40 8.24
N SER A 127 5.48 -15.18 8.03
CA SER A 127 5.86 -14.70 6.71
C SER A 127 6.72 -13.43 6.83
N GLY A 128 7.97 -13.50 6.44
CA GLY A 128 8.88 -12.35 6.33
C GLY A 128 8.99 -11.83 4.91
N TYR A 129 10.21 -11.87 4.32
CA TYR A 129 10.42 -11.43 2.96
C TYR A 129 9.62 -12.25 1.95
N ARG A 130 9.02 -11.58 0.99
CA ARG A 130 8.40 -12.16 -0.21
C ARG A 130 8.81 -11.38 -1.43
N SER A 131 9.40 -12.04 -2.43
CA SER A 131 9.73 -11.43 -3.71
C SER A 131 8.47 -10.97 -4.45
N TYR A 132 8.65 -10.13 -5.45
CA TYR A 132 7.55 -9.76 -6.36
C TYR A 132 6.87 -10.98 -6.95
N GLN A 133 7.66 -11.99 -7.38
CA GLN A 133 7.13 -13.21 -7.99
C GLN A 133 6.30 -14.04 -7.00
N THR A 134 6.78 -14.21 -5.78
CA THR A 134 6.02 -14.89 -4.73
C THR A 134 4.72 -14.15 -4.42
N GLN A 135 4.75 -12.80 -4.40
CA GLN A 135 3.52 -12.01 -4.22
C GLN A 135 2.52 -12.17 -5.37
N VAL A 136 2.98 -12.34 -6.62
CA VAL A 136 2.12 -12.68 -7.76
C VAL A 136 1.40 -14.01 -7.52
N GLU A 137 2.11 -15.02 -7.03
CA GLU A 137 1.54 -16.35 -6.76
C GLU A 137 0.51 -16.30 -5.63
N VAL A 138 0.84 -15.63 -4.53
CA VAL A 138 -0.06 -15.41 -3.39
C VAL A 138 -1.33 -14.68 -3.85
N TYR A 139 -1.18 -13.56 -4.54
CA TYR A 139 -2.31 -12.77 -5.04
C TYR A 139 -3.22 -13.58 -5.95
N ASN A 140 -2.65 -14.29 -6.93
CA ASN A 140 -3.41 -15.12 -7.86
C ASN A 140 -4.10 -16.30 -7.16
N SER A 141 -3.46 -16.91 -6.16
CA SER A 141 -4.06 -17.97 -5.34
C SER A 141 -5.30 -17.47 -4.59
N TYR A 142 -5.21 -16.30 -3.96
CA TYR A 142 -6.35 -15.68 -3.28
C TYR A 142 -7.46 -15.28 -4.25
N CYS A 143 -7.13 -14.74 -5.41
CA CYS A 143 -8.12 -14.46 -6.47
C CYS A 143 -8.91 -15.71 -6.88
N LYS A 144 -8.22 -16.84 -7.04
CA LYS A 144 -8.86 -18.14 -7.37
C LYS A 144 -9.71 -18.67 -6.22
N LYS A 145 -9.24 -18.60 -4.98
CA LYS A 145 -9.92 -19.19 -3.80
C LYS A 145 -11.07 -18.34 -3.26
N LYS A 146 -10.92 -17.02 -3.25
CA LYS A 146 -11.83 -16.07 -2.55
C LYS A 146 -12.47 -15.05 -3.48
N GLY A 147 -12.03 -14.96 -4.73
CA GLY A 147 -12.48 -13.98 -5.69
C GLY A 147 -11.71 -12.64 -5.61
N LYS A 148 -11.75 -11.88 -6.70
CA LYS A 148 -10.97 -10.64 -6.85
C LYS A 148 -11.37 -9.56 -5.84
N SER A 149 -12.68 -9.41 -5.55
CA SER A 149 -13.17 -8.39 -4.61
C SER A 149 -12.64 -8.59 -3.19
N TYR A 150 -12.62 -9.84 -2.72
CA TYR A 150 -12.03 -10.18 -1.44
C TYR A 150 -10.51 -9.91 -1.44
N THR A 151 -9.83 -10.38 -2.48
CA THR A 151 -8.37 -10.25 -2.59
C THR A 151 -7.92 -8.79 -2.55
N LEU A 152 -8.62 -7.88 -3.24
CA LEU A 152 -8.32 -6.44 -3.22
C LEU A 152 -8.41 -5.80 -1.82
N GLN A 153 -9.15 -6.39 -0.90
CA GLN A 153 -9.33 -5.87 0.46
C GLN A 153 -8.29 -6.37 1.46
N TYR A 154 -7.76 -7.59 1.24
CA TYR A 154 -6.95 -8.31 2.24
C TYR A 154 -5.56 -8.72 1.75
N VAL A 155 -5.28 -8.60 0.46
CA VAL A 155 -4.00 -9.03 -0.09
C VAL A 155 -3.40 -7.91 -0.94
N ALA A 156 -2.17 -7.55 -0.64
CA ALA A 156 -1.43 -6.55 -1.40
C ALA A 156 -1.22 -7.02 -2.85
N SER A 157 -1.40 -6.12 -3.80
CA SER A 157 -1.02 -6.36 -5.20
C SER A 157 0.50 -6.54 -5.30
N PRO A 158 1.02 -7.28 -6.28
CA PRO A 158 2.46 -7.35 -6.53
C PRO A 158 3.08 -5.96 -6.66
N GLY A 159 4.21 -5.74 -6.00
CA GLY A 159 4.88 -4.44 -5.88
C GLY A 159 4.34 -3.53 -4.78
N SER A 160 3.14 -3.77 -4.24
CA SER A 160 2.55 -2.97 -3.15
C SER A 160 2.60 -3.66 -1.77
N SER A 161 3.32 -4.76 -1.65
CA SER A 161 3.50 -5.51 -0.41
C SER A 161 4.74 -5.06 0.34
N GLU A 162 4.61 -4.71 1.63
CA GLU A 162 5.75 -4.39 2.48
C GLU A 162 6.71 -5.57 2.70
N HIS A 163 6.24 -6.80 2.53
CA HIS A 163 7.10 -8.00 2.62
C HIS A 163 8.24 -7.97 1.59
N GLN A 164 8.03 -7.34 0.43
CA GLN A 164 9.09 -7.19 -0.58
C GLN A 164 10.25 -6.29 -0.09
N THR A 165 10.01 -5.45 0.92
CA THR A 165 11.09 -4.65 1.53
C THR A 165 12.03 -5.45 2.42
N GLY A 166 11.63 -6.64 2.88
CA GLY A 166 12.35 -7.37 3.94
C GLY A 166 12.34 -6.66 5.30
N LEU A 167 11.45 -5.67 5.50
CA LEU A 167 11.28 -4.93 6.75
C LEU A 167 9.98 -5.28 7.48
N ALA A 168 9.09 -6.04 6.86
CA ALA A 168 7.82 -6.49 7.43
C ALA A 168 7.83 -8.00 7.70
N ILE A 169 7.12 -8.39 8.75
CA ILE A 169 6.90 -9.79 9.09
C ILE A 169 5.53 -9.97 9.73
N ASP A 170 4.88 -11.08 9.37
CA ASP A 170 3.69 -11.57 10.04
C ASP A 170 4.08 -12.48 11.21
N ILE A 171 3.48 -12.24 12.37
CA ILE A 171 3.68 -12.99 13.60
C ILE A 171 2.44 -13.80 13.93
N THR A 172 2.64 -15.01 14.41
CA THR A 172 1.57 -15.86 14.93
C THR A 172 1.95 -16.48 16.28
N ASN A 173 1.10 -17.35 16.79
CA ASN A 173 1.33 -18.14 18.01
C ASN A 173 1.21 -19.64 17.75
N SER A 174 1.44 -20.46 18.76
CA SER A 174 1.41 -21.92 18.64
C SER A 174 0.06 -22.49 18.19
N SER A 175 -1.04 -21.79 18.42
CA SER A 175 -2.38 -22.22 18.00
C SER A 175 -2.75 -21.75 16.59
N ARG A 176 -1.91 -20.94 15.94
CA ARG A 176 -2.21 -20.22 14.68
C ARG A 176 -3.47 -19.35 14.75
N CYS A 177 -3.90 -18.99 15.96
CA CYS A 177 -5.02 -18.08 16.24
C CYS A 177 -4.46 -16.78 16.81
N PHE A 178 -4.10 -15.85 15.93
CA PHE A 178 -3.53 -14.56 16.31
C PHE A 178 -4.52 -13.45 15.97
N ASP A 179 -5.46 -13.22 16.86
CA ASP A 179 -6.44 -12.15 16.75
C ASP A 179 -6.20 -11.05 17.80
N LYS A 180 -6.93 -9.95 17.72
CA LYS A 180 -6.79 -8.81 18.64
C LYS A 180 -7.03 -9.14 20.11
N ASN A 181 -7.65 -10.28 20.44
CA ASN A 181 -7.97 -10.68 21.81
C ASN A 181 -6.89 -11.61 22.39
N SER A 182 -6.06 -12.23 21.55
CA SER A 182 -4.99 -13.10 22.00
C SER A 182 -3.98 -12.32 22.86
N LYS A 183 -3.42 -12.99 23.87
CA LYS A 183 -2.42 -12.37 24.77
C LYS A 183 -1.17 -11.96 24.00
N GLU A 184 -0.80 -12.74 22.98
CA GLU A 184 0.36 -12.49 22.14
C GLU A 184 0.19 -11.22 21.30
N ALA A 185 -1.00 -11.01 20.70
CA ALA A 185 -1.29 -9.81 19.91
C ALA A 185 -1.32 -8.54 20.80
N LYS A 186 -1.89 -8.63 21.98
CA LYS A 186 -1.88 -7.53 22.97
C LYS A 186 -0.46 -7.18 23.39
N TRP A 187 0.33 -8.21 23.75
CA TRP A 187 1.73 -7.99 24.12
C TRP A 187 2.52 -7.36 22.95
N LEU A 188 2.32 -7.85 21.74
CA LEU A 188 2.99 -7.33 20.54
C LEU A 188 2.63 -5.86 20.31
N ALA A 189 1.35 -5.50 20.43
CA ALA A 189 0.88 -4.13 20.30
C ALA A 189 1.54 -3.18 21.31
N ASP A 190 1.73 -3.62 22.56
CA ASP A 190 2.27 -2.81 23.65
C ASP A 190 3.81 -2.75 23.67
N ASN A 191 4.48 -3.63 22.91
CA ASN A 191 5.92 -3.81 23.06
C ASN A 191 6.73 -3.67 21.77
N ALA A 192 6.14 -3.87 20.59
CA ALA A 192 6.86 -3.90 19.32
C ALA A 192 7.71 -2.64 19.08
N TYR A 193 7.19 -1.45 19.45
CA TYR A 193 7.88 -0.18 19.25
C TYR A 193 9.22 -0.07 20.02
N LYS A 194 9.35 -0.76 21.16
CA LYS A 194 10.59 -0.80 21.96
C LYS A 194 11.75 -1.44 21.20
N TYR A 195 11.43 -2.25 20.19
CA TYR A 195 12.38 -2.97 19.36
C TYR A 195 12.49 -2.41 17.92
N GLY A 196 11.75 -1.32 17.64
CA GLY A 196 11.80 -0.63 16.36
C GLY A 196 10.75 -1.09 15.35
N PHE A 197 9.76 -1.85 15.78
CA PHE A 197 8.61 -2.26 14.98
C PHE A 197 7.37 -1.46 15.32
N ILE A 198 6.52 -1.26 14.34
CA ILE A 198 5.16 -0.72 14.50
C ILE A 198 4.14 -1.80 14.13
N LEU A 199 2.96 -1.78 14.76
CA LEU A 199 1.78 -2.36 14.14
C LEU A 199 1.45 -1.51 12.92
N ARG A 200 1.50 -2.14 11.75
CA ARG A 200 1.42 -1.40 10.49
C ARG A 200 0.01 -0.94 10.16
N TYR A 201 -0.97 -1.77 10.43
CA TYR A 201 -2.37 -1.54 10.06
C TYR A 201 -3.23 -1.44 11.31
N LEU A 202 -3.45 -0.21 11.78
CA LEU A 202 -4.16 0.08 13.03
C LEU A 202 -5.68 0.01 12.86
N GLU A 203 -6.40 -0.33 13.92
CA GLU A 203 -7.87 -0.33 13.94
C GLU A 203 -8.40 1.09 13.66
N GLY A 204 -9.38 1.20 12.75
CA GLY A 204 -9.97 2.49 12.35
C GLY A 204 -9.18 3.29 11.31
N LYS A 205 -8.00 2.83 10.86
CA LYS A 205 -7.14 3.55 9.91
C LYS A 205 -7.20 3.04 8.45
N ILE A 206 -8.21 2.25 8.10
CA ILE A 206 -8.35 1.68 6.75
C ILE A 206 -8.40 2.73 5.64
N ASN A 207 -8.98 3.90 5.91
CA ASN A 207 -9.07 5.00 4.93
C ASN A 207 -7.71 5.63 4.61
N ILE A 208 -6.71 5.43 5.47
CA ILE A 208 -5.35 5.94 5.32
C ILE A 208 -4.45 4.86 4.71
N THR A 209 -4.42 3.68 5.34
CA THR A 209 -3.53 2.60 4.94
C THR A 209 -4.05 1.77 3.77
N GLY A 210 -5.37 1.76 3.55
CA GLY A 210 -6.05 0.91 2.57
C GLY A 210 -6.25 -0.55 3.02
N TYR A 211 -5.85 -0.91 4.27
CA TYR A 211 -5.94 -2.25 4.82
C TYR A 211 -6.75 -2.27 6.12
N ASN A 212 -7.42 -3.39 6.37
CA ASN A 212 -8.07 -3.65 7.66
C ASN A 212 -7.04 -3.76 8.78
N TYR A 213 -7.52 -3.80 10.02
CA TYR A 213 -6.67 -4.05 11.18
C TYR A 213 -6.01 -5.44 11.10
N GLU A 214 -4.68 -5.45 11.23
CA GLU A 214 -3.87 -6.67 11.19
C GLU A 214 -2.96 -6.74 12.42
N PRO A 215 -3.38 -7.39 13.52
CA PRO A 215 -2.59 -7.45 14.76
C PRO A 215 -1.28 -8.24 14.60
N TRP A 216 -1.16 -9.04 13.55
CA TRP A 216 -0.01 -9.89 13.24
C TRP A 216 1.07 -9.19 12.43
N HIS A 217 0.71 -8.18 11.62
CA HIS A 217 1.62 -7.56 10.66
C HIS A 217 2.40 -6.41 11.32
N ILE A 218 3.71 -6.63 11.53
CA ILE A 218 4.61 -5.61 12.07
C ILE A 218 5.64 -5.17 11.04
N ARG A 219 5.94 -3.87 11.07
CA ARG A 219 6.90 -3.23 10.18
C ARG A 219 8.03 -2.59 10.97
N TYR A 220 9.28 -2.91 10.59
CA TYR A 220 10.46 -2.24 11.14
C TYR A 220 10.64 -0.84 10.53
N VAL A 221 10.84 0.15 11.41
CA VAL A 221 11.05 1.57 11.07
C VAL A 221 12.16 2.20 11.95
N GLY A 222 12.84 1.39 12.76
CA GLY A 222 13.82 1.86 13.74
C GLY A 222 13.20 2.34 15.05
N LYS A 223 13.94 2.22 16.16
CA LYS A 223 13.41 2.45 17.52
C LYS A 223 12.87 3.86 17.74
N LYS A 224 13.55 4.89 17.23
CA LYS A 224 13.14 6.28 17.43
C LYS A 224 11.80 6.53 16.76
N VAL A 225 11.68 6.18 15.48
CA VAL A 225 10.46 6.37 14.69
C VAL A 225 9.32 5.52 15.24
N ALA A 226 9.58 4.24 15.56
CA ALA A 226 8.56 3.36 16.13
C ALA A 226 7.97 3.92 17.42
N LYS A 227 8.80 4.51 18.29
CA LYS A 227 8.34 5.14 19.53
C LYS A 227 7.49 6.39 19.28
N GLU A 228 7.87 7.22 18.31
CA GLU A 228 7.08 8.41 17.94
C GLU A 228 5.71 8.02 17.38
N ILE A 229 5.67 7.07 16.44
CA ILE A 229 4.45 6.53 15.83
C ILE A 229 3.53 5.92 16.91
N TYR A 230 4.08 5.10 17.80
CA TYR A 230 3.32 4.48 18.89
C TYR A 230 2.70 5.53 19.83
N ASN A 231 3.49 6.51 20.29
CA ASN A 231 3.04 7.52 21.23
C ASN A 231 1.93 8.43 20.65
N ASN A 232 1.95 8.66 19.34
CA ASN A 232 0.97 9.51 18.66
C ASN A 232 -0.21 8.70 18.08
N SER A 233 -0.19 7.36 18.16
CA SER A 233 -1.16 6.48 17.50
C SER A 233 -1.30 6.77 15.99
N GLU A 234 -0.17 7.06 15.34
CA GLU A 234 -0.06 7.37 13.92
C GLU A 234 0.15 6.10 13.08
N THR A 235 -0.24 6.15 11.81
CA THR A 235 0.23 5.22 10.78
C THR A 235 1.57 5.68 10.23
N LEU A 236 2.24 4.83 9.44
CA LEU A 236 3.47 5.25 8.75
C LEU A 236 3.19 6.37 7.74
N GLU A 237 2.04 6.36 7.09
CA GLU A 237 1.58 7.43 6.20
C GLU A 237 1.48 8.77 6.92
N GLU A 238 0.74 8.83 8.04
CA GLU A 238 0.55 10.05 8.85
C GLU A 238 1.89 10.56 9.39
N TYR A 239 2.76 9.65 9.83
CA TYR A 239 4.10 10.02 10.29
C TYR A 239 4.93 10.68 9.20
N LEU A 240 4.96 10.10 7.98
CA LEU A 240 5.72 10.65 6.87
C LEU A 240 5.13 11.97 6.36
N GLU A 241 3.82 12.11 6.30
CA GLU A 241 3.13 13.36 5.95
C GLU A 241 3.47 14.48 6.92
N ARG A 242 3.53 14.20 8.23
CA ARG A 242 3.91 15.18 9.25
C ARG A 242 5.37 15.66 9.13
N LEU A 243 6.22 14.89 8.46
CA LEU A 243 7.64 15.21 8.30
C LEU A 243 7.95 15.97 7.00
N GLY A 244 7.04 15.92 6.00
CA GLY A 244 7.22 16.50 4.65
C GLY A 244 6.68 17.85 4.54
#